data_e0b97ad8ca81481b585b421a0e4fd66f
#
_entry.id   e0b97ad8ca81481b585b421a0e4fd66f
#
_cell.length_a   1.000
_cell.length_b   1.000
_cell.length_c   1.000
_cell.angle_alpha   90.00
_cell.angle_beta   90.00
_cell.angle_gamma   90.00
#
_symmetry.space_group_name_H-M   'P 1'
#
loop_
_entity.id
_entity.type
_entity.pdbx_description
1 polymer ?
#
loop_
_entity_poly.entity_id
_entity_poly.type
_entity_poly.pdbx_seq_one_letter_code
_entity_poly.pdbx_strand_id
1 'polypeptide(L)'
;LRSALPARSEMCIRDSISTYRGMPTKLEDYIGWLGNNFDPSIAWQDLQWIRDFWKGSMVIKGILDPDDARDAVRFGADGIVVSNHGGRQLDGVLSSTRALPEIAEAVGGQIKVLADSGIRSGLDVVRMLALGADAVLLGRAFIYALAAAGEAGVANLLALFASEMRVAMALTGARSVGELDRGALVA
;
A
#
# COMPACT_ATOMS: atom_id res chain seq x y z
N LEU A 1 6.85 14.06 23.63
CA LEU A 1 5.76 13.64 22.75
C LEU A 1 5.88 12.16 22.36
N ARG A 2 5.89 11.26 23.32
CA ARG A 2 5.59 9.85 23.11
C ARG A 2 4.08 9.72 23.14
N SER A 3 3.45 9.99 22.02
CA SER A 3 2.01 10.04 21.90
C SER A 3 1.41 8.71 21.58
N ALA A 4 0.27 8.50 22.11
CA ALA A 4 -0.74 7.45 22.11
C ALA A 4 -1.08 6.73 20.76
N LEU A 5 -0.38 6.94 19.67
CA LEU A 5 -0.67 6.34 18.36
C LEU A 5 -0.11 4.92 18.16
N PRO A 6 1.06 4.53 18.72
CA PRO A 6 1.52 3.14 18.67
C PRO A 6 0.56 2.18 19.38
N ALA A 7 0.00 2.61 20.51
CA ALA A 7 -0.83 1.76 21.36
C ALA A 7 -2.13 1.25 20.67
N ARG A 8 -2.71 1.99 19.71
CA ARG A 8 -3.96 1.57 19.04
C ARG A 8 -3.76 0.56 17.91
N SER A 9 -2.70 0.71 17.12
CA SER A 9 -2.39 -0.28 16.08
C SER A 9 -1.87 -1.59 16.68
N GLU A 10 -1.10 -1.51 17.75
CA GLU A 10 -0.67 -2.66 18.54
C GLU A 10 -1.87 -3.36 19.21
N MET A 11 -2.89 -2.59 19.63
CA MET A 11 -4.10 -3.11 20.24
C MET A 11 -4.89 -3.99 19.27
N CYS A 12 -5.10 -3.57 18.01
CA CYS A 12 -5.82 -4.37 17.02
C CYS A 12 -5.14 -5.71 16.71
N ILE A 13 -3.83 -5.73 16.55
CA ILE A 13 -3.09 -6.98 16.28
C ILE A 13 -3.08 -7.86 17.54
N ARG A 14 -2.89 -7.26 18.71
CA ARG A 14 -2.90 -7.95 20.01
C ARG A 14 -4.24 -8.59 20.31
N ASP A 15 -5.35 -7.91 20.00
CA ASP A 15 -6.70 -8.42 20.16
C ASP A 15 -6.98 -9.61 19.23
N SER A 16 -6.49 -9.55 17.99
CA SER A 16 -6.59 -10.66 17.05
C SER A 16 -5.82 -11.89 17.52
N ILE A 17 -4.60 -11.72 18.04
CA ILE A 17 -3.82 -12.81 18.62
C ILE A 17 -4.45 -13.33 19.90
N SER A 18 -4.99 -12.45 20.76
CA SER A 18 -5.72 -12.85 21.97
C SER A 18 -6.93 -13.70 21.62
N THR A 19 -7.67 -13.32 20.57
CA THR A 19 -8.81 -14.12 20.06
C THR A 19 -8.35 -15.49 19.57
N TYR A 20 -7.28 -15.54 18.77
CA TYR A 20 -6.73 -16.80 18.26
C TYR A 20 -6.23 -17.73 19.38
N ARG A 21 -5.58 -17.18 20.40
CA ARG A 21 -5.03 -17.96 21.52
C ARG A 21 -6.07 -18.25 22.64
N GLY A 22 -7.22 -17.61 22.60
CA GLY A 22 -8.26 -17.73 23.63
C GLY A 22 -7.87 -17.13 24.99
N MET A 23 -6.87 -16.25 25.04
CA MET A 23 -6.37 -15.61 26.27
C MET A 23 -5.85 -14.19 25.99
N PRO A 24 -5.94 -13.27 26.96
CA PRO A 24 -5.33 -11.95 26.84
C PRO A 24 -3.82 -12.05 26.55
N THR A 25 -3.33 -11.26 25.60
CA THR A 25 -1.94 -11.27 25.16
C THR A 25 -1.24 -9.99 25.63
N LYS A 26 -0.12 -10.13 26.35
CA LYS A 26 0.78 -9.02 26.68
C LYS A 26 1.64 -8.66 25.48
N LEU A 27 2.26 -7.48 25.52
CA LEU A 27 3.17 -7.04 24.45
C LEU A 27 4.35 -8.01 24.24
N GLU A 28 4.89 -8.54 25.33
CA GLU A 28 5.99 -9.50 25.30
C GLU A 28 5.59 -10.81 24.60
N ASP A 29 4.37 -11.30 24.88
CA ASP A 29 3.81 -12.50 24.24
C ASP A 29 3.61 -12.25 22.73
N TYR A 30 3.17 -11.05 22.36
CA TYR A 30 3.01 -10.65 20.98
C TYR A 30 4.34 -10.60 20.22
N ILE A 31 5.36 -9.98 20.81
CA ILE A 31 6.71 -9.92 20.21
C ILE A 31 7.28 -11.34 20.04
N GLY A 32 7.15 -12.19 21.07
CA GLY A 32 7.59 -13.58 20.99
C GLY A 32 6.84 -14.38 19.93
N TRP A 33 5.51 -14.21 19.84
CA TRP A 33 4.71 -14.85 18.81
C TRP A 33 5.10 -14.39 17.41
N LEU A 34 5.30 -13.08 17.21
CA LEU A 34 5.72 -12.51 15.93
C LEU A 34 7.08 -13.08 15.49
N GLY A 35 8.07 -13.14 16.42
CA GLY A 35 9.39 -13.71 16.15
C GLY A 35 9.35 -15.19 15.76
N ASN A 36 8.43 -15.96 16.34
CA ASN A 36 8.27 -17.39 16.04
C ASN A 36 7.47 -17.67 14.76
N ASN A 37 6.71 -16.69 14.25
CA ASN A 37 5.85 -16.86 13.08
C ASN A 37 6.31 -16.02 11.87
N PHE A 38 7.37 -15.22 12.04
CA PHE A 38 7.97 -14.48 10.94
C PHE A 38 9.09 -15.30 10.34
N ASP A 39 8.93 -15.68 9.08
CA ASP A 39 9.97 -16.38 8.33
C ASP A 39 10.65 -15.40 7.36
N PRO A 40 11.92 -15.00 7.64
CA PRO A 40 12.66 -14.09 6.78
C PRO A 40 13.29 -14.80 5.57
N SER A 41 13.16 -16.12 5.45
CA SER A 41 13.78 -16.89 4.38
C SER A 41 12.92 -17.03 3.12
N ILE A 42 11.69 -16.53 3.14
CA ILE A 42 10.76 -16.61 2.01
C ILE A 42 11.37 -15.97 0.76
N ALA A 43 11.44 -16.75 -0.31
CA ALA A 43 11.93 -16.34 -1.61
C ALA A 43 10.87 -16.59 -2.71
N TRP A 44 11.14 -16.16 -3.94
CA TRP A 44 10.19 -16.28 -5.06
C TRP A 44 9.73 -17.73 -5.32
N GLN A 45 10.64 -18.70 -5.20
CA GLN A 45 10.31 -20.12 -5.38
C GLN A 45 9.31 -20.63 -4.34
N ASP A 46 9.32 -20.05 -3.13
CA ASP A 46 8.42 -20.47 -2.07
C ASP A 46 6.98 -20.02 -2.30
N LEU A 47 6.77 -19.08 -3.20
CA LEU A 47 5.44 -18.62 -3.59
C LEU A 47 4.76 -19.54 -4.59
N GLN A 48 5.49 -20.47 -5.24
CA GLN A 48 4.95 -21.30 -6.31
C GLN A 48 3.77 -22.16 -5.86
N TRP A 49 3.82 -22.74 -4.66
CA TRP A 49 2.72 -23.53 -4.13
C TRP A 49 1.46 -22.67 -3.91
N ILE A 50 1.60 -21.37 -3.58
CA ILE A 50 0.45 -20.45 -3.46
C ILE A 50 -0.18 -20.24 -4.83
N ARG A 51 0.64 -20.01 -5.87
CA ARG A 51 0.16 -19.85 -7.25
C ARG A 51 -0.50 -21.12 -7.75
N ASP A 52 0.03 -22.29 -7.40
CA ASP A 52 -0.52 -23.59 -7.79
C ASP A 52 -1.86 -23.85 -7.12
N PHE A 53 -2.03 -23.46 -5.89
CA PHE A 53 -3.26 -23.60 -5.12
C PHE A 53 -4.30 -22.53 -5.50
N TRP A 54 -3.90 -21.25 -5.52
CA TRP A 54 -4.80 -20.12 -5.77
C TRP A 54 -4.86 -19.78 -7.26
N LYS A 55 -6.03 -19.96 -7.87
CA LYS A 55 -6.27 -19.70 -9.31
C LYS A 55 -6.89 -18.33 -9.60
N GLY A 56 -7.24 -17.57 -8.58
CA GLY A 56 -7.73 -16.19 -8.71
C GLY A 56 -6.60 -15.18 -8.89
N SER A 57 -6.97 -13.90 -8.98
CA SER A 57 -6.00 -12.82 -9.09
C SER A 57 -5.07 -12.78 -7.87
N MET A 58 -3.79 -12.56 -8.13
CA MET A 58 -2.74 -12.48 -7.13
C MET A 58 -1.98 -11.15 -7.27
N VAL A 59 -1.89 -10.41 -6.17
CA VAL A 59 -1.18 -9.14 -6.10
C VAL A 59 -0.10 -9.23 -5.03
N ILE A 60 1.15 -8.96 -5.43
CA ILE A 60 2.30 -9.00 -4.52
C ILE A 60 2.59 -7.61 -4.01
N LYS A 61 2.67 -7.45 -2.69
CA LYS A 61 2.81 -6.16 -2.02
C LYS A 61 4.20 -6.00 -1.40
N GLY A 62 4.69 -4.76 -1.40
CA GLY A 62 5.98 -4.42 -0.79
C GLY A 62 7.12 -4.25 -1.79
N ILE A 63 6.80 -4.20 -3.07
CA ILE A 63 7.79 -4.07 -4.15
C ILE A 63 8.34 -2.64 -4.15
N LEU A 64 9.66 -2.52 -4.09
CA LEU A 64 10.41 -1.26 -4.15
C LEU A 64 11.58 -1.31 -5.15
N ASP A 65 11.84 -2.47 -5.72
CA ASP A 65 12.90 -2.70 -6.68
C ASP A 65 12.32 -3.11 -8.05
N PRO A 66 12.82 -2.55 -9.17
CA PRO A 66 12.38 -2.93 -10.52
C PRO A 66 12.65 -4.39 -10.89
N ASP A 67 13.68 -5.02 -10.33
CA ASP A 67 13.97 -6.43 -10.59
C ASP A 67 12.96 -7.33 -9.88
N ASP A 68 12.58 -7.03 -8.66
CA ASP A 68 11.48 -7.70 -7.97
C ASP A 68 10.15 -7.55 -8.73
N ALA A 69 9.92 -6.39 -9.33
CA ALA A 69 8.73 -6.19 -10.16
C ALA A 69 8.75 -7.09 -11.42
N ARG A 70 9.91 -7.26 -12.07
CA ARG A 70 10.09 -8.21 -13.19
C ARG A 70 9.93 -9.66 -12.72
N ASP A 71 10.39 -9.99 -11.51
CA ASP A 71 10.20 -11.31 -10.92
C ASP A 71 8.72 -11.58 -10.65
N ALA A 72 7.95 -10.60 -10.19
CA ALA A 72 6.51 -10.73 -10.03
C ALA A 72 5.81 -11.05 -11.36
N VAL A 73 6.23 -10.40 -12.47
CA VAL A 73 5.74 -10.73 -13.82
C VAL A 73 6.09 -12.17 -14.19
N ARG A 74 7.37 -12.58 -14.03
CA ARG A 74 7.83 -13.95 -14.33
C ARG A 74 7.10 -15.00 -13.51
N PHE A 75 6.80 -14.68 -12.26
CA PHE A 75 6.04 -15.54 -11.36
C PHE A 75 4.56 -15.70 -11.78
N GLY A 76 4.02 -14.81 -12.59
CA GLY A 76 2.62 -14.82 -13.03
C GLY A 76 1.67 -14.14 -12.04
N ALA A 77 2.15 -13.09 -11.34
CA ALA A 77 1.29 -12.21 -10.58
C ALA A 77 0.41 -11.36 -11.53
N ASP A 78 -0.81 -11.05 -11.09
CA ASP A 78 -1.73 -10.17 -11.83
C ASP A 78 -1.49 -8.69 -11.54
N GLY A 79 -0.76 -8.40 -10.47
CA GLY A 79 -0.40 -7.04 -10.07
C GLY A 79 0.63 -6.99 -8.95
N ILE A 80 1.12 -5.80 -8.73
CA ILE A 80 2.00 -5.46 -7.62
C ILE A 80 1.50 -4.22 -6.87
N VAL A 81 1.89 -4.10 -5.61
CA VAL A 81 1.76 -2.85 -4.85
C VAL A 81 3.14 -2.31 -4.56
N VAL A 82 3.47 -1.17 -5.16
CA VAL A 82 4.66 -0.40 -4.81
C VAL A 82 4.46 0.21 -3.43
N SER A 83 5.21 -0.27 -2.45
CA SER A 83 4.91 -0.02 -1.04
C SER A 83 6.14 -0.16 -0.15
N ASN A 84 6.40 0.84 0.68
CA ASN A 84 7.33 0.72 1.80
C ASN A 84 6.61 0.44 3.14
N HIS A 85 5.38 -0.04 3.08
CA HIS A 85 4.53 -0.31 4.24
C HIS A 85 4.29 0.93 5.13
N GLY A 86 4.41 2.14 4.56
CA GLY A 86 4.30 3.40 5.31
C GLY A 86 5.47 3.65 6.27
N GLY A 87 6.65 3.08 6.00
CA GLY A 87 7.84 3.15 6.84
C GLY A 87 7.73 2.32 8.13
N ARG A 88 6.81 1.36 8.19
CA ARG A 88 6.50 0.63 9.45
C ARG A 88 7.25 -0.68 9.60
N GLN A 89 7.76 -1.25 8.51
CA GLN A 89 8.59 -2.46 8.55
C GLN A 89 10.07 -2.09 8.71
N LEU A 90 10.60 -1.34 7.77
CA LEU A 90 11.95 -0.83 7.81
C LEU A 90 11.92 0.66 7.45
N ASP A 91 12.38 1.51 8.36
CA ASP A 91 12.53 2.93 8.11
C ASP A 91 13.81 3.21 7.28
N GLY A 92 13.80 4.33 6.56
CA GLY A 92 14.94 4.72 5.72
C GLY A 92 15.03 4.03 4.36
N VAL A 93 14.09 3.14 4.01
CA VAL A 93 13.99 2.59 2.65
C VAL A 93 13.43 3.61 1.66
N LEU A 94 13.54 3.33 0.37
CA LEU A 94 13.04 4.17 -0.69
C LEU A 94 11.53 4.46 -0.51
N SER A 95 11.12 5.70 -0.73
CA SER A 95 9.69 6.02 -0.72
C SER A 95 8.99 5.43 -1.95
N SER A 96 7.74 5.03 -1.79
CA SER A 96 6.94 4.49 -2.90
C SER A 96 6.86 5.46 -4.08
N THR A 97 6.77 6.77 -3.81
CA THR A 97 6.77 7.82 -4.84
C THR A 97 8.05 7.85 -5.67
N ARG A 98 9.20 7.57 -5.07
CA ARG A 98 10.49 7.53 -5.78
C ARG A 98 10.69 6.22 -6.54
N ALA A 99 10.23 5.09 -6.00
CA ALA A 99 10.37 3.78 -6.62
C ALA A 99 9.39 3.59 -7.80
N LEU A 100 8.19 4.16 -7.70
CA LEU A 100 7.08 3.91 -8.62
C LEU A 100 7.42 4.13 -10.11
N PRO A 101 8.09 5.22 -10.53
CA PRO A 101 8.36 5.45 -11.94
C PRO A 101 9.18 4.35 -12.63
N GLU A 102 10.25 3.91 -11.99
CA GLU A 102 11.15 2.87 -12.54
C GLU A 102 10.45 1.50 -12.53
N ILE A 103 9.67 1.23 -11.49
CA ILE A 103 8.89 -0.01 -11.38
C ILE A 103 7.80 -0.07 -12.45
N ALA A 104 7.02 1.00 -12.64
CA ALA A 104 5.98 1.06 -13.66
C ALA A 104 6.56 0.86 -15.08
N GLU A 105 7.72 1.46 -15.35
CA GLU A 105 8.45 1.27 -16.59
C GLU A 105 8.96 -0.18 -16.74
N ALA A 106 9.48 -0.77 -15.67
CA ALA A 106 10.03 -2.12 -15.68
C ALA A 106 9.00 -3.21 -16.02
N VAL A 107 7.73 -3.03 -15.61
CA VAL A 107 6.67 -4.00 -15.92
C VAL A 107 5.95 -3.71 -17.24
N GLY A 108 6.10 -2.49 -17.79
CA GLY A 108 5.61 -2.15 -19.13
C GLY A 108 4.13 -2.44 -19.40
N GLY A 109 3.27 -2.32 -18.40
CA GLY A 109 1.84 -2.61 -18.51
C GLY A 109 1.47 -4.10 -18.56
N GLN A 110 2.42 -5.01 -18.30
CA GLN A 110 2.18 -6.46 -18.31
C GLN A 110 1.32 -6.92 -17.13
N ILE A 111 1.40 -6.22 -16.00
CA ILE A 111 0.60 -6.45 -14.78
C ILE A 111 0.12 -5.12 -14.22
N LYS A 112 -0.86 -5.17 -13.31
CA LYS A 112 -1.35 -3.96 -12.65
C LYS A 112 -0.38 -3.42 -11.62
N VAL A 113 -0.16 -2.12 -11.65
CA VAL A 113 0.69 -1.41 -10.69
C VAL A 113 -0.18 -0.59 -9.75
N LEU A 114 -0.25 -1.00 -8.50
CA LEU A 114 -0.87 -0.22 -7.44
C LEU A 114 0.23 0.45 -6.60
N ALA A 115 -0.13 1.53 -5.93
CA ALA A 115 0.80 2.20 -5.01
C ALA A 115 0.13 2.53 -3.69
N ASP A 116 0.90 2.48 -2.60
CA ASP A 116 0.47 2.99 -1.30
C ASP A 116 1.59 3.78 -0.63
N SER A 117 1.39 4.09 0.61
CA SER A 117 2.28 4.84 1.48
C SER A 117 2.30 6.36 1.23
N GLY A 118 1.95 7.07 2.27
CA GLY A 118 2.02 8.52 2.30
C GLY A 118 0.86 9.27 1.65
N ILE A 119 -0.12 8.61 1.07
CA ILE A 119 -1.27 9.23 0.40
C ILE A 119 -2.23 9.80 1.44
N ARG A 120 -2.45 11.13 1.40
CA ARG A 120 -3.24 11.87 2.39
C ARG A 120 -4.22 12.86 1.79
N SER A 121 -4.20 13.00 0.46
CA SER A 121 -5.04 13.95 -0.27
C SER A 121 -5.37 13.42 -1.66
N GLY A 122 -6.39 13.99 -2.31
CA GLY A 122 -6.69 13.70 -3.71
C GLY A 122 -5.55 14.13 -4.65
N LEU A 123 -4.79 15.16 -4.28
CA LEU A 123 -3.61 15.56 -5.04
C LEU A 123 -2.51 14.48 -4.99
N ASP A 124 -2.32 13.81 -3.85
CA ASP A 124 -1.36 12.71 -3.77
C ASP A 124 -1.80 11.52 -4.64
N VAL A 125 -3.11 11.26 -4.73
CA VAL A 125 -3.64 10.25 -5.67
C VAL A 125 -3.27 10.61 -7.10
N VAL A 126 -3.54 11.85 -7.54
CA VAL A 126 -3.20 12.32 -8.89
C VAL A 126 -1.71 12.19 -9.19
N ARG A 127 -0.85 12.53 -8.22
CA ARG A 127 0.62 12.36 -8.36
C ARG A 127 1.01 10.91 -8.57
N MET A 128 0.47 9.97 -7.77
CA MET A 128 0.78 8.54 -7.91
C MET A 128 0.31 7.99 -9.25
N LEU A 129 -0.88 8.39 -9.71
CA LEU A 129 -1.37 7.99 -11.03
C LEU A 129 -0.47 8.55 -12.16
N ALA A 130 -0.09 9.82 -12.07
CA ALA A 130 0.82 10.44 -13.04
C ALA A 130 2.22 9.79 -13.04
N LEU A 131 2.66 9.21 -11.92
CA LEU A 131 3.92 8.46 -11.81
C LEU A 131 3.83 7.03 -12.35
N GLY A 132 2.65 6.58 -12.76
CA GLY A 132 2.46 5.28 -13.41
C GLY A 132 1.71 4.23 -12.60
N ALA A 133 1.06 4.60 -11.49
CA ALA A 133 0.15 3.69 -10.81
C ALA A 133 -1.19 3.58 -11.55
N ASP A 134 -1.77 2.39 -11.63
CA ASP A 134 -3.15 2.18 -12.09
C ASP A 134 -4.18 2.56 -11.02
N ALA A 135 -3.83 2.38 -9.74
CA ALA A 135 -4.67 2.73 -8.60
C ALA A 135 -3.83 2.91 -7.33
N VAL A 136 -4.46 3.44 -6.28
CA VAL A 136 -3.81 3.65 -4.98
C VAL A 136 -4.57 2.98 -3.84
N LEU A 137 -3.83 2.63 -2.79
CA LEU A 137 -4.38 2.10 -1.55
C LEU A 137 -4.20 3.12 -0.43
N LEU A 138 -5.23 3.27 0.38
CA LEU A 138 -5.23 4.19 1.52
C LEU A 138 -5.04 3.38 2.82
N GLY A 139 -4.16 3.86 3.68
CA GLY A 139 -3.96 3.31 5.03
C GLY A 139 -4.48 4.28 6.09
N ARG A 140 -3.55 5.01 6.74
CA ARG A 140 -3.84 5.87 7.89
C ARG A 140 -4.91 6.92 7.64
N ALA A 141 -5.02 7.47 6.42
CA ALA A 141 -6.04 8.47 6.11
C ALA A 141 -7.45 7.94 6.39
N PHE A 142 -7.78 6.76 5.85
CA PHE A 142 -9.09 6.17 6.05
C PHE A 142 -9.31 5.68 7.50
N ILE A 143 -8.27 5.13 8.15
CA ILE A 143 -8.35 4.67 9.55
C ILE A 143 -8.64 5.85 10.49
N TYR A 144 -8.01 7.00 10.28
CA TYR A 144 -8.28 8.20 11.08
C TYR A 144 -9.69 8.74 10.85
N ALA A 145 -10.16 8.75 9.61
CA ALA A 145 -11.53 9.14 9.30
C ALA A 145 -12.56 8.21 9.96
N LEU A 146 -12.31 6.90 9.90
CA LEU A 146 -13.13 5.89 10.58
C LEU A 146 -13.15 6.10 12.10
N ALA A 147 -12.00 6.33 12.70
CA ALA A 147 -11.87 6.56 14.14
C ALA A 147 -12.56 7.87 14.61
N ALA A 148 -12.56 8.89 13.74
CA ALA A 148 -13.14 10.19 14.07
C ALA A 148 -14.67 10.21 13.97
N ALA A 149 -15.25 9.59 12.93
CA ALA A 149 -16.67 9.71 12.63
C ALA A 149 -17.30 8.45 11.97
N GLY A 150 -16.71 7.27 12.19
CA GLY A 150 -17.27 6.01 11.67
C GLY A 150 -17.39 6.01 10.14
N GLU A 151 -18.45 5.38 9.66
CA GLU A 151 -18.76 5.30 8.21
C GLU A 151 -18.86 6.68 7.55
N ALA A 152 -19.53 7.64 8.22
CA ALA A 152 -19.66 9.00 7.69
C ALA A 152 -18.30 9.68 7.53
N GLY A 153 -17.34 9.43 8.43
CA GLY A 153 -15.97 9.93 8.32
C GLY A 153 -15.27 9.41 7.09
N VAL A 154 -15.39 8.11 6.81
CA VAL A 154 -14.81 7.49 5.60
C VAL A 154 -15.47 8.03 4.34
N ALA A 155 -16.80 8.11 4.31
CA ALA A 155 -17.53 8.67 3.16
C ALA A 155 -17.10 10.11 2.86
N ASN A 156 -16.98 10.95 3.89
CA ASN A 156 -16.51 12.33 3.76
C ASN A 156 -15.07 12.42 3.24
N LEU A 157 -14.18 11.56 3.74
CA LEU A 157 -12.78 11.49 3.26
C LEU A 157 -12.72 11.18 1.78
N LEU A 158 -13.46 10.17 1.32
CA LEU A 158 -13.47 9.77 -0.09
C LEU A 158 -14.07 10.86 -0.98
N ALA A 159 -15.15 11.53 -0.52
CA ALA A 159 -15.72 12.68 -1.22
C ALA A 159 -14.73 13.84 -1.33
N LEU A 160 -13.99 14.14 -0.25
CA LEU A 160 -12.94 15.15 -0.25
C LEU A 160 -11.84 14.81 -1.25
N PHE A 161 -11.31 13.59 -1.21
CA PHE A 161 -10.28 13.14 -2.16
C PHE A 161 -10.76 13.26 -3.61
N ALA A 162 -11.98 12.83 -3.90
CA ALA A 162 -12.56 12.94 -5.23
C ALA A 162 -12.69 14.42 -5.67
N SER A 163 -13.02 15.33 -4.75
CA SER A 163 -13.08 16.76 -5.04
C SER A 163 -11.71 17.34 -5.33
N GLU A 164 -10.71 17.03 -4.50
CA GLU A 164 -9.32 17.49 -4.69
C GLU A 164 -8.71 16.95 -5.99
N MET A 165 -9.00 15.68 -6.34
CA MET A 165 -8.58 15.10 -7.63
C MET A 165 -9.16 15.89 -8.80
N ARG A 166 -10.47 16.21 -8.79
CA ARG A 166 -11.11 16.99 -9.85
C ARG A 166 -10.46 18.37 -10.01
N VAL A 167 -10.15 19.04 -8.90
CA VAL A 167 -9.48 20.34 -8.93
C VAL A 167 -8.06 20.19 -9.51
N ALA A 168 -7.28 19.22 -9.05
CA ALA A 168 -5.93 18.99 -9.54
C ALA A 168 -5.92 18.66 -11.03
N MET A 169 -6.81 17.78 -11.48
CA MET A 169 -6.95 17.43 -12.90
C MET A 169 -7.39 18.63 -13.75
N ALA A 170 -8.31 19.45 -13.28
CA ALA A 170 -8.72 20.66 -13.98
C ALA A 170 -7.57 21.66 -14.15
N LEU A 171 -6.75 21.84 -13.11
CA LEU A 171 -5.60 22.75 -13.12
C LEU A 171 -4.45 22.24 -14.00
N THR A 172 -4.32 20.92 -14.20
CA THR A 172 -3.33 20.30 -15.09
C THR A 172 -3.86 20.04 -16.51
N GLY A 173 -5.13 20.33 -16.77
CA GLY A 173 -5.77 20.13 -18.08
C GLY A 173 -6.18 18.68 -18.37
N ALA A 174 -6.03 17.75 -17.42
CA ALA A 174 -6.47 16.37 -17.58
C ALA A 174 -7.99 16.25 -17.44
N ARG A 175 -8.67 15.67 -18.43
CA ARG A 175 -10.13 15.49 -18.47
C ARG A 175 -10.57 14.13 -17.92
N SER A 176 -9.65 13.18 -17.86
CA SER A 176 -9.87 11.85 -17.33
C SER A 176 -8.61 11.36 -16.58
N VAL A 177 -8.80 10.38 -15.71
CA VAL A 177 -7.69 9.74 -14.98
C VAL A 177 -6.67 9.12 -15.95
N GLY A 178 -7.12 8.59 -17.09
CA GLY A 178 -6.26 7.99 -18.11
C GLY A 178 -5.39 8.98 -18.89
N GLU A 179 -5.64 10.30 -18.73
CA GLU A 179 -4.81 11.36 -19.33
C GLU A 179 -3.70 11.85 -18.39
N LEU A 180 -3.66 11.33 -17.17
CA LEU A 180 -2.61 11.68 -16.20
C LEU A 180 -1.31 10.98 -16.58
N ASP A 181 -0.28 11.76 -16.80
CA ASP A 181 1.07 11.29 -17.10
C ASP A 181 2.14 12.12 -16.37
N ARG A 182 3.40 11.74 -16.55
CA ARG A 182 4.54 12.45 -15.95
C ARG A 182 4.69 13.90 -16.41
N GLY A 183 4.14 14.26 -17.57
CA GLY A 183 4.15 15.63 -18.07
C GLY A 183 3.39 16.62 -17.19
N ALA A 184 2.46 16.14 -16.37
CA ALA A 184 1.75 16.95 -15.38
C ALA A 184 2.56 17.23 -14.09
N LEU A 185 3.75 16.61 -13.95
CA LEU A 185 4.60 16.74 -12.78
C LEU A 185 5.78 17.68 -13.08
N VAL A 186 6.14 18.51 -12.12
CA VAL A 186 7.39 19.27 -12.17
C VAL A 186 8.53 18.35 -11.72
N ALA A 187 9.58 18.25 -12.54
CA ALA A 187 10.77 17.48 -12.26
C ALA A 187 11.60 18.07 -11.10
#